data_d0ec396ca85f77e687d32a7de2e00503
#
_entry.id   d0ec396ca85f77e687d32a7de2e00503
#
_cell.length_a   1.000
_cell.length_b   1.000
_cell.length_c   1.000
_cell.angle_alpha   90.00
_cell.angle_beta   90.00
_cell.angle_gamma   90.00
#
_symmetry.space_group_name_H-M   'P 1'
#
loop_
_entity.id
_entity.type
_entity.pdbx_description
1 polymer ?
#
loop_
_entity_poly.entity_id
_entity_poly.type
_entity_poly.pdbx_seq_one_letter_code
_entity_poly.pdbx_strand_id
1 'polypeptide(L)'
;MKDLKPLIQAYIGNWDYINDLEDYKWEAIRHFQATFFAEGLPITIRTIQALSKHVNLLDSQTYYPLGMLIEVSKEKLSVTDALLANLFDESKPLKERATTFMSEFDKTVETMADEGHSDWKGRDNLQSFQDTHAVSVYLALRYPKKHYIYKFSIFKEFARIVGYKRKETDKVDRFIEFYKVCEEVKKELLEEKEFIAQYNAWMKLHGYEDANYNLLAQDFIYAVARYLNCDAYTKADKKKPIAINEPKEIQASEFRNMESKASDEFKGVKGVDYTKKDELYRGIGLLGEEWVITYEKERLAKLGVSHKVIHTSVEEGDGKGYDIESVEDDGVTPRYIEVKTTTGGVSHPFYYTDTELRYSELHSGNYYVYRVYDFINAKKQANLLIIKGSLKDLNGKPISYKVSLCNQEIEI
;
A
#
# COMPACT_ATOMS: atom_id res chain seq x y z
N MET A 1 -18.34 -3.23 -17.71
CA MET A 1 -18.09 -2.63 -16.38
C MET A 1 -19.27 -1.74 -16.03
N LYS A 2 -19.49 -1.45 -14.73
CA LYS A 2 -20.38 -0.36 -14.29
C LYS A 2 -19.81 0.97 -14.77
N ASP A 3 -20.62 2.03 -14.72
CA ASP A 3 -20.17 3.39 -14.97
C ASP A 3 -18.96 3.74 -14.05
N LEU A 4 -17.84 4.11 -14.65
CA LEU A 4 -16.60 4.46 -13.95
C LEU A 4 -16.57 5.93 -13.51
N LYS A 5 -17.45 6.78 -14.03
CA LYS A 5 -17.44 8.21 -13.73
C LYS A 5 -17.37 8.56 -12.25
N PRO A 6 -18.16 7.96 -11.36
CA PRO A 6 -18.09 8.27 -9.94
C PRO A 6 -16.72 7.94 -9.32
N LEU A 7 -16.07 6.86 -9.80
CA LEU A 7 -14.75 6.45 -9.34
C LEU A 7 -13.64 7.34 -9.89
N ILE A 8 -13.78 7.77 -11.13
CA ILE A 8 -12.86 8.72 -11.77
C ILE A 8 -12.92 10.06 -11.03
N GLN A 9 -14.10 10.57 -10.74
CA GLN A 9 -14.26 11.82 -9.97
C GLN A 9 -13.67 11.68 -8.55
N ALA A 10 -13.84 10.53 -7.92
CA ALA A 10 -13.23 10.25 -6.63
C ALA A 10 -11.69 10.20 -6.71
N TYR A 11 -11.14 9.59 -7.75
CA TYR A 11 -9.70 9.54 -8.00
C TYR A 11 -9.13 10.94 -8.23
N ILE A 12 -9.76 11.73 -9.09
CA ILE A 12 -9.37 13.11 -9.36
C ILE A 12 -9.40 13.95 -8.09
N GLY A 13 -10.48 13.85 -7.31
CA GLY A 13 -10.63 14.60 -6.06
C GLY A 13 -9.63 14.20 -4.95
N ASN A 14 -8.94 13.08 -5.10
CA ASN A 14 -7.90 12.59 -4.18
C ASN A 14 -6.53 12.47 -4.88
N TRP A 15 -6.36 13.05 -6.05
CA TRP A 15 -5.17 12.87 -6.88
C TRP A 15 -3.87 13.20 -6.14
N ASP A 16 -3.79 14.36 -5.52
CA ASP A 16 -2.56 14.81 -4.86
C ASP A 16 -2.13 13.81 -3.79
N TYR A 17 -3.08 13.37 -2.96
CA TYR A 17 -2.83 12.38 -1.92
C TYR A 17 -2.42 11.00 -2.47
N ILE A 18 -3.14 10.48 -3.46
CA ILE A 18 -2.83 9.17 -4.05
C ILE A 18 -1.48 9.23 -4.74
N ASN A 19 -1.21 10.34 -5.42
CA ASN A 19 0.03 10.55 -6.14
C ASN A 19 1.25 10.62 -5.20
N ASP A 20 1.13 11.30 -4.07
CA ASP A 20 2.21 11.33 -3.04
C ASP A 20 2.57 9.94 -2.52
N LEU A 21 1.60 9.01 -2.49
CA LEU A 21 1.84 7.62 -2.06
C LEU A 21 2.42 6.74 -3.18
N GLU A 22 2.14 7.04 -4.43
CA GLU A 22 2.37 6.15 -5.57
C GLU A 22 3.39 6.70 -6.58
N ASP A 23 3.91 7.92 -6.38
CA ASP A 23 4.85 8.61 -7.29
C ASP A 23 6.13 7.80 -7.53
N TYR A 24 6.54 6.96 -6.58
CA TYR A 24 7.68 6.05 -6.72
C TYR A 24 7.61 5.16 -7.97
N LYS A 25 6.43 4.93 -8.53
CA LYS A 25 6.24 4.14 -9.75
C LYS A 25 6.78 4.90 -10.97
N TRP A 26 6.51 6.21 -11.05
CA TRP A 26 7.06 7.07 -12.12
C TRP A 26 8.56 7.22 -11.98
N GLU A 27 9.03 7.37 -10.75
CA GLU A 27 10.47 7.40 -10.45
C GLU A 27 11.15 6.08 -10.84
N ALA A 28 10.52 4.94 -10.56
CA ALA A 28 11.05 3.63 -10.92
C ALA A 28 11.19 3.47 -12.44
N ILE A 29 10.20 3.90 -13.21
CA ILE A 29 10.29 3.89 -14.68
C ILE A 29 11.41 4.81 -15.16
N ARG A 30 11.48 6.04 -14.66
CA ARG A 30 12.53 7.00 -15.02
C ARG A 30 13.91 6.44 -14.73
N HIS A 31 14.11 5.90 -13.52
CA HIS A 31 15.37 5.31 -13.12
C HIS A 31 15.75 4.09 -13.99
N PHE A 32 14.78 3.21 -14.23
CA PHE A 32 14.99 2.03 -15.07
C PHE A 32 15.41 2.43 -16.50
N GLN A 33 14.68 3.37 -17.12
CA GLN A 33 14.96 3.85 -18.46
C GLN A 33 16.35 4.53 -18.55
N ALA A 34 16.77 5.25 -17.51
CA ALA A 34 18.09 5.88 -17.47
C ALA A 34 19.24 4.86 -17.28
N THR A 35 19.00 3.76 -16.58
CA THR A 35 20.06 2.82 -16.15
C THR A 35 20.19 1.63 -17.09
N PHE A 36 19.09 1.09 -17.61
CA PHE A 36 19.06 -0.16 -18.38
C PHE A 36 19.90 -0.13 -19.67
N PHE A 37 20.07 1.05 -20.27
CA PHE A 37 20.76 1.21 -21.55
C PHE A 37 22.27 1.36 -21.45
N ALA A 38 22.87 1.05 -20.29
CA ALA A 38 24.33 0.97 -20.18
C ALA A 38 24.89 -0.06 -21.16
N GLU A 39 25.83 0.37 -22.01
CA GLU A 39 26.42 -0.50 -23.03
C GLU A 39 27.40 -1.53 -22.44
N GLY A 40 27.55 -2.66 -23.13
CA GLY A 40 28.58 -3.67 -22.84
C GLY A 40 28.27 -4.65 -21.69
N LEU A 41 27.13 -4.53 -21.01
CA LEU A 41 26.72 -5.44 -19.94
C LEU A 41 25.64 -6.43 -20.39
N PRO A 42 25.63 -7.67 -19.84
CA PRO A 42 24.54 -8.63 -20.02
C PRO A 42 23.17 -8.03 -19.66
N ILE A 43 22.11 -8.45 -20.33
CA ILE A 43 20.73 -7.96 -20.09
C ILE A 43 20.32 -8.17 -18.63
N THR A 44 20.67 -9.30 -18.04
CA THR A 44 20.39 -9.62 -16.63
C THR A 44 21.02 -8.59 -15.71
N ILE A 45 22.30 -8.28 -15.90
CA ILE A 45 23.02 -7.33 -15.04
C ILE A 45 22.42 -5.93 -15.17
N ARG A 46 22.09 -5.50 -16.40
CA ARG A 46 21.40 -4.21 -16.64
C ARG A 46 20.05 -4.16 -15.97
N THR A 47 19.27 -5.25 -16.03
CA THR A 47 17.96 -5.36 -15.39
C THR A 47 18.08 -5.25 -13.87
N ILE A 48 19.02 -5.99 -13.25
CA ILE A 48 19.28 -5.95 -11.82
C ILE A 48 19.71 -4.54 -11.37
N GLN A 49 20.64 -3.91 -12.07
CA GLN A 49 21.08 -2.56 -11.75
C GLN A 49 19.96 -1.52 -11.86
N ALA A 50 19.15 -1.63 -12.91
CA ALA A 50 18.02 -0.74 -13.13
C ALA A 50 16.89 -0.88 -12.09
N LEU A 51 16.80 -2.04 -11.43
CA LEU A 51 15.82 -2.32 -10.36
C LEU A 51 16.35 -2.04 -8.95
N SER A 52 17.64 -1.82 -8.79
CA SER A 52 18.32 -1.78 -7.47
C SER A 52 17.78 -0.71 -6.51
N LYS A 53 17.26 0.41 -7.01
CA LYS A 53 16.66 1.48 -6.20
C LYS A 53 15.20 1.25 -5.84
N HIS A 54 14.51 0.41 -6.59
CA HIS A 54 13.05 0.21 -6.49
C HIS A 54 12.70 -1.26 -6.30
N VAL A 55 13.48 -1.94 -5.48
CA VAL A 55 13.30 -3.37 -5.14
C VAL A 55 11.90 -3.66 -4.59
N ASN A 56 11.29 -2.68 -3.92
CA ASN A 56 9.94 -2.78 -3.36
C ASN A 56 8.81 -3.01 -4.39
N LEU A 57 9.06 -2.76 -5.68
CA LEU A 57 8.13 -3.15 -6.74
C LEU A 57 8.06 -4.67 -6.94
N LEU A 58 9.12 -5.38 -6.60
CA LEU A 58 9.26 -6.83 -6.78
C LEU A 58 9.43 -7.55 -5.46
N ASP A 59 10.39 -7.14 -4.63
CA ASP A 59 10.78 -7.90 -3.46
C ASP A 59 10.07 -7.43 -2.18
N SER A 60 9.67 -8.39 -1.38
CA SER A 60 9.16 -8.22 -0.01
C SER A 60 9.71 -9.35 0.87
N GLN A 61 9.38 -9.39 2.15
CA GLN A 61 9.87 -10.42 3.07
C GLN A 61 9.54 -11.85 2.65
N THR A 62 8.45 -12.07 1.90
CA THR A 62 7.96 -13.41 1.53
C THR A 62 7.83 -13.62 0.02
N TYR A 63 8.21 -12.64 -0.78
CA TYR A 63 8.13 -12.67 -2.24
C TYR A 63 9.30 -11.86 -2.78
N TYR A 64 10.27 -12.51 -3.42
CA TYR A 64 11.55 -11.89 -3.82
C TYR A 64 12.04 -12.36 -5.20
N PRO A 65 11.29 -12.05 -6.26
CA PRO A 65 11.68 -12.44 -7.62
C PRO A 65 12.98 -11.79 -8.10
N LEU A 66 13.30 -10.56 -7.68
CA LEU A 66 14.56 -9.92 -7.99
C LEU A 66 15.71 -10.63 -7.28
N GLY A 67 15.53 -10.97 -6.00
CA GLY A 67 16.51 -11.76 -5.26
C GLY A 67 16.78 -13.10 -5.94
N MET A 68 15.74 -13.82 -6.42
CA MET A 68 15.92 -15.06 -7.17
C MET A 68 16.60 -14.85 -8.52
N LEU A 69 16.29 -13.76 -9.24
CA LEU A 69 17.00 -13.42 -10.47
C LEU A 69 18.51 -13.20 -10.18
N ILE A 70 18.84 -12.50 -9.09
CA ILE A 70 20.23 -12.29 -8.68
C ILE A 70 20.91 -13.63 -8.37
N GLU A 71 20.30 -14.48 -7.54
CA GLU A 71 20.90 -15.76 -7.14
C GLU A 71 21.13 -16.69 -8.33
N VAL A 72 20.11 -16.87 -9.18
CA VAL A 72 20.25 -17.71 -10.39
C VAL A 72 21.32 -17.16 -11.33
N SER A 73 21.41 -15.85 -11.48
CA SER A 73 22.38 -15.23 -12.40
C SER A 73 23.83 -15.40 -11.97
N LYS A 74 24.11 -15.61 -10.68
CA LYS A 74 25.47 -15.85 -10.20
C LYS A 74 26.11 -17.10 -10.84
N GLU A 75 25.30 -18.14 -11.07
CA GLU A 75 25.78 -19.42 -11.63
C GLU A 75 25.30 -19.67 -13.07
N LYS A 76 24.16 -19.16 -13.46
CA LYS A 76 23.49 -19.40 -14.73
C LYS A 76 23.23 -18.09 -15.51
N LEU A 77 24.20 -17.17 -15.55
CA LEU A 77 24.05 -15.86 -16.18
C LEU A 77 23.61 -15.95 -17.66
N SER A 78 24.19 -16.87 -18.43
CA SER A 78 23.81 -17.04 -19.84
C SER A 78 22.37 -17.49 -20.03
N VAL A 79 21.82 -18.27 -19.07
CA VAL A 79 20.45 -18.72 -19.09
C VAL A 79 19.51 -17.55 -18.78
N THR A 80 19.78 -16.82 -17.70
CA THR A 80 18.94 -15.65 -17.32
C THR A 80 18.99 -14.55 -18.39
N ASP A 81 20.12 -14.36 -19.06
CA ASP A 81 20.26 -13.45 -20.21
C ASP A 81 19.38 -13.86 -21.37
N ALA A 82 19.39 -15.15 -21.76
CA ALA A 82 18.56 -15.67 -22.82
C ALA A 82 17.07 -15.56 -22.50
N LEU A 83 16.68 -15.84 -21.24
CA LEU A 83 15.30 -15.73 -20.78
C LEU A 83 14.80 -14.28 -20.80
N LEU A 84 15.59 -13.33 -20.30
CA LEU A 84 15.23 -11.91 -20.33
C LEU A 84 15.24 -11.36 -21.76
N ALA A 85 16.19 -11.77 -22.61
CA ALA A 85 16.19 -11.40 -24.02
C ALA A 85 14.93 -11.87 -24.73
N ASN A 86 14.50 -13.12 -24.50
CA ASN A 86 13.26 -13.64 -25.03
C ASN A 86 12.02 -12.91 -24.46
N LEU A 87 12.00 -12.60 -23.15
CA LEU A 87 10.91 -11.85 -22.52
C LEU A 87 10.76 -10.46 -23.15
N PHE A 88 11.87 -9.79 -23.44
CA PHE A 88 11.90 -8.44 -24.01
C PHE A 88 11.77 -8.40 -25.53
N ASP A 89 11.66 -9.54 -26.19
CA ASP A 89 11.48 -9.62 -27.66
C ASP A 89 10.03 -9.31 -28.06
N GLU A 90 9.74 -8.05 -28.30
CA GLU A 90 8.40 -7.55 -28.68
C GLU A 90 7.90 -8.09 -30.03
N SER A 91 8.71 -8.81 -30.81
CA SER A 91 8.27 -9.46 -32.04
C SER A 91 7.45 -10.71 -31.81
N LYS A 92 7.49 -11.27 -30.59
CA LYS A 92 6.77 -12.49 -30.18
C LYS A 92 5.51 -12.17 -29.38
N PRO A 93 4.49 -13.04 -29.41
CA PRO A 93 3.28 -12.86 -28.61
C PRO A 93 3.58 -12.81 -27.11
N LEU A 94 2.96 -11.87 -26.38
CA LEU A 94 3.15 -11.70 -24.93
C LEU A 94 2.89 -13.00 -24.15
N LYS A 95 1.87 -13.76 -24.53
CA LYS A 95 1.53 -15.05 -23.88
C LYS A 95 2.69 -16.03 -23.95
N GLU A 96 3.29 -16.16 -25.12
CA GLU A 96 4.44 -17.06 -25.36
C GLU A 96 5.63 -16.64 -24.52
N ARG A 97 6.04 -15.37 -24.61
CA ARG A 97 7.20 -14.82 -23.89
C ARG A 97 7.06 -14.99 -22.37
N ALA A 98 5.92 -14.61 -21.83
CA ALA A 98 5.64 -14.72 -20.41
C ALA A 98 5.62 -16.16 -19.91
N THR A 99 4.95 -17.06 -20.66
CA THR A 99 4.90 -18.48 -20.29
C THR A 99 6.29 -19.11 -20.33
N THR A 100 7.05 -18.88 -21.41
CA THR A 100 8.41 -19.41 -21.56
C THR A 100 9.33 -18.90 -20.45
N PHE A 101 9.30 -17.59 -20.16
CA PHE A 101 10.14 -17.00 -19.11
C PHE A 101 9.86 -17.67 -17.75
N MET A 102 8.62 -17.74 -17.34
CA MET A 102 8.25 -18.33 -16.05
C MET A 102 8.61 -19.82 -15.97
N SER A 103 8.22 -20.62 -16.98
CA SER A 103 8.41 -22.06 -16.96
C SER A 103 9.90 -22.47 -17.04
N GLU A 104 10.68 -21.81 -17.87
CA GLU A 104 12.11 -22.13 -17.99
C GLU A 104 12.92 -21.60 -16.80
N PHE A 105 12.48 -20.50 -16.18
CA PHE A 105 13.11 -20.04 -14.94
C PHE A 105 12.83 -21.01 -13.79
N ASP A 106 11.59 -21.50 -13.64
CA ASP A 106 11.24 -22.54 -12.66
C ASP A 106 12.10 -23.79 -12.83
N LYS A 107 12.22 -24.32 -14.07
CA LYS A 107 13.10 -25.46 -14.39
C LYS A 107 14.56 -25.20 -14.06
N THR A 108 15.04 -23.98 -14.29
CA THR A 108 16.42 -23.61 -13.96
C THR A 108 16.66 -23.69 -12.47
N VAL A 109 15.72 -23.18 -11.66
CA VAL A 109 15.78 -23.25 -10.19
C VAL A 109 15.73 -24.72 -9.71
N GLU A 110 14.85 -25.56 -10.26
CA GLU A 110 14.78 -27.00 -9.98
C GLU A 110 16.12 -27.70 -10.30
N THR A 111 16.67 -27.44 -11.48
CA THR A 111 17.95 -28.01 -11.91
C THR A 111 19.09 -27.61 -10.97
N MET A 112 19.17 -26.34 -10.56
CA MET A 112 20.19 -25.87 -9.61
C MET A 112 20.06 -26.53 -8.24
N ALA A 113 18.84 -26.76 -7.79
CA ALA A 113 18.58 -27.48 -6.54
C ALA A 113 19.04 -28.95 -6.61
N ASP A 114 18.80 -29.62 -7.73
CA ASP A 114 19.23 -31.03 -7.98
C ASP A 114 20.75 -31.13 -8.12
N GLU A 115 21.39 -30.16 -8.76
CA GLU A 115 22.86 -30.07 -8.91
C GLU A 115 23.56 -29.79 -7.57
N GLY A 116 22.82 -29.51 -6.50
CA GLY A 116 23.34 -29.38 -5.15
C GLY A 116 23.74 -27.99 -4.73
N HIS A 117 23.04 -26.96 -5.26
CA HIS A 117 23.17 -25.61 -4.74
C HIS A 117 22.97 -25.60 -3.21
N SER A 118 23.99 -25.20 -2.47
CA SER A 118 24.11 -25.46 -1.02
C SER A 118 22.94 -24.92 -0.20
N ASP A 119 22.43 -23.76 -0.61
CA ASP A 119 21.35 -23.07 0.11
C ASP A 119 19.96 -23.62 -0.24
N TRP A 120 19.82 -24.41 -1.29
CA TRP A 120 18.54 -24.90 -1.83
C TRP A 120 18.34 -26.40 -1.67
N LYS A 121 19.42 -27.14 -1.44
CA LYS A 121 19.37 -28.60 -1.28
C LYS A 121 18.47 -29.01 -0.11
N GLY A 122 17.46 -29.81 -0.42
CA GLY A 122 16.55 -30.33 0.58
C GLY A 122 15.49 -29.35 1.06
N ARG A 123 15.31 -28.21 0.40
CA ARG A 123 14.17 -27.30 0.65
C ARG A 123 12.94 -27.79 -0.11
N ASP A 124 11.91 -28.22 0.62
CA ASP A 124 10.60 -28.46 0.04
C ASP A 124 9.98 -27.14 -0.42
N ASN A 125 9.34 -27.16 -1.59
CA ASN A 125 8.63 -26.01 -2.20
C ASN A 125 9.52 -24.82 -2.56
N LEU A 126 10.68 -25.05 -3.16
CA LEU A 126 11.50 -23.99 -3.73
C LEU A 126 10.71 -23.28 -4.85
N GLN A 127 10.61 -21.95 -4.76
CA GLN A 127 9.87 -21.14 -5.73
C GLN A 127 10.80 -20.13 -6.38
N SER A 128 10.70 -19.98 -7.69
CA SER A 128 11.44 -18.94 -8.43
C SER A 128 10.92 -17.54 -8.18
N PHE A 129 9.66 -17.43 -7.74
CA PHE A 129 8.88 -16.18 -7.66
C PHE A 129 8.74 -15.44 -9.00
N GLN A 130 9.17 -16.02 -10.11
CA GLN A 130 9.00 -15.44 -11.44
C GLN A 130 7.57 -15.69 -11.93
N ASP A 131 6.61 -14.96 -11.41
CA ASP A 131 5.20 -15.04 -11.76
C ASP A 131 4.76 -13.92 -12.72
N THR A 132 3.46 -13.84 -13.01
CA THR A 132 2.89 -12.79 -13.87
C THR A 132 3.06 -11.39 -13.31
N HIS A 133 3.22 -11.22 -11.99
CA HIS A 133 3.53 -9.92 -11.42
C HIS A 133 4.98 -9.51 -11.75
N ALA A 134 5.96 -10.37 -11.48
CA ALA A 134 7.36 -10.11 -11.80
C ALA A 134 7.55 -9.82 -13.29
N VAL A 135 7.00 -10.67 -14.16
CA VAL A 135 7.00 -10.46 -15.62
C VAL A 135 6.43 -9.10 -15.99
N SER A 136 5.30 -8.72 -15.40
CA SER A 136 4.66 -7.44 -15.71
C SER A 136 5.49 -6.24 -15.30
N VAL A 137 6.19 -6.32 -14.16
CA VAL A 137 7.11 -5.26 -13.71
C VAL A 137 8.28 -5.13 -14.67
N TYR A 138 8.96 -6.22 -15.02
CA TYR A 138 10.06 -6.17 -15.99
C TYR A 138 9.63 -5.53 -17.32
N LEU A 139 8.47 -5.94 -17.84
CA LEU A 139 7.95 -5.42 -19.11
C LEU A 139 7.50 -3.97 -19.02
N ALA A 140 6.80 -3.57 -17.97
CA ALA A 140 6.32 -2.20 -17.81
C ALA A 140 7.47 -1.21 -17.59
N LEU A 141 8.51 -1.59 -16.85
CA LEU A 141 9.68 -0.73 -16.68
C LEU A 141 10.52 -0.65 -17.97
N ARG A 142 10.62 -1.75 -18.74
CA ARG A 142 11.37 -1.79 -19.99
C ARG A 142 10.64 -1.11 -21.15
N TYR A 143 9.32 -1.26 -21.23
CA TYR A 143 8.47 -0.76 -22.30
C TYR A 143 7.20 -0.08 -21.74
N PRO A 144 7.33 1.04 -21.01
CA PRO A 144 6.23 1.67 -20.29
C PRO A 144 5.09 2.13 -21.23
N LYS A 145 5.39 2.40 -22.52
CA LYS A 145 4.39 2.76 -23.53
C LYS A 145 3.53 1.59 -24.01
N LYS A 146 3.87 0.35 -23.62
CA LYS A 146 3.19 -0.87 -24.14
C LYS A 146 2.63 -1.75 -23.04
N HIS A 147 3.19 -1.71 -21.85
CA HIS A 147 2.89 -2.66 -20.79
C HIS A 147 2.37 -1.99 -19.52
N TYR A 148 1.70 -2.77 -18.69
CA TYR A 148 1.11 -2.38 -17.42
C TYR A 148 1.68 -3.23 -16.30
N ILE A 149 1.88 -2.67 -15.12
CA ILE A 149 2.22 -3.43 -13.92
C ILE A 149 0.96 -4.15 -13.44
N TYR A 150 1.00 -5.46 -13.40
CA TYR A 150 -0.11 -6.32 -13.04
C TYR A 150 0.06 -6.93 -11.65
N LYS A 151 -0.99 -6.90 -10.84
CA LYS A 151 -1.08 -7.66 -9.60
C LYS A 151 -2.46 -8.30 -9.51
N PHE A 152 -2.52 -9.63 -9.44
CA PHE A 152 -3.79 -10.36 -9.49
C PHE A 152 -4.77 -9.94 -8.40
N SER A 153 -4.30 -9.72 -7.16
CA SER A 153 -5.15 -9.29 -6.05
C SER A 153 -5.81 -7.92 -6.30
N ILE A 154 -5.08 -7.01 -6.95
CA ILE A 154 -5.58 -5.68 -7.35
C ILE A 154 -6.62 -5.81 -8.46
N PHE A 155 -6.30 -6.57 -9.51
CA PHE A 155 -7.24 -6.80 -10.60
C PHE A 155 -8.52 -7.49 -10.13
N LYS A 156 -8.39 -8.49 -9.25
CA LYS A 156 -9.54 -9.20 -8.65
C LYS A 156 -10.46 -8.24 -7.90
N GLU A 157 -9.88 -7.37 -7.09
CA GLU A 157 -10.64 -6.43 -6.26
C GLU A 157 -11.28 -5.33 -7.11
N PHE A 158 -10.52 -4.73 -8.03
CA PHE A 158 -11.05 -3.76 -8.98
C PHE A 158 -12.24 -4.35 -9.76
N ALA A 159 -12.08 -5.55 -10.32
CA ALA A 159 -13.14 -6.23 -11.08
C ALA A 159 -14.41 -6.44 -10.24
N ARG A 160 -14.27 -6.80 -8.95
CA ARG A 160 -15.37 -6.93 -7.99
C ARG A 160 -16.13 -5.61 -7.83
N ILE A 161 -15.39 -4.53 -7.63
CA ILE A 161 -15.92 -3.19 -7.38
C ILE A 161 -16.73 -2.70 -8.59
N VAL A 162 -16.12 -2.76 -9.78
CA VAL A 162 -16.74 -2.25 -11.02
C VAL A 162 -17.71 -3.25 -11.66
N GLY A 163 -17.94 -4.40 -11.03
CA GLY A 163 -18.83 -5.44 -11.57
C GLY A 163 -18.34 -6.05 -12.89
N TYR A 164 -17.02 -6.05 -13.13
CA TYR A 164 -16.43 -6.71 -14.26
C TYR A 164 -16.37 -8.22 -14.04
N LYS A 165 -16.97 -8.98 -14.96
CA LYS A 165 -16.91 -10.46 -14.93
C LYS A 165 -15.65 -10.91 -15.64
N ARG A 166 -14.64 -11.30 -14.85
CA ARG A 166 -13.40 -11.89 -15.38
C ARG A 166 -13.74 -13.20 -16.11
N LYS A 167 -13.14 -13.40 -17.27
CA LYS A 167 -13.42 -14.53 -18.16
C LYS A 167 -12.36 -15.60 -18.06
N GLU A 168 -11.12 -15.18 -17.83
CA GLU A 168 -9.96 -16.07 -17.92
C GLU A 168 -9.63 -16.73 -16.58
N THR A 169 -9.28 -18.00 -16.62
CA THR A 169 -8.90 -18.80 -15.44
C THR A 169 -7.40 -19.06 -15.37
N ASP A 170 -6.73 -19.18 -16.52
CA ASP A 170 -5.28 -19.29 -16.61
C ASP A 170 -4.58 -18.01 -16.14
N LYS A 171 -3.42 -18.15 -15.50
CA LYS A 171 -2.70 -17.01 -14.90
C LYS A 171 -2.20 -16.00 -15.94
N VAL A 172 -1.73 -16.48 -17.10
CA VAL A 172 -1.20 -15.62 -18.18
C VAL A 172 -2.36 -15.00 -18.97
N ASP A 173 -3.43 -15.74 -19.21
CA ASP A 173 -4.60 -15.20 -19.88
C ASP A 173 -5.30 -14.12 -19.05
N ARG A 174 -5.34 -14.28 -17.70
CA ARG A 174 -5.81 -13.21 -16.79
C ARG A 174 -4.92 -11.97 -16.83
N PHE A 175 -3.61 -12.15 -16.94
CA PHE A 175 -2.67 -11.05 -17.12
C PHE A 175 -2.94 -10.30 -18.43
N ILE A 176 -3.20 -11.00 -19.52
CA ILE A 176 -3.57 -10.40 -20.81
C ILE A 176 -4.97 -9.77 -20.76
N GLU A 177 -5.93 -10.40 -20.06
CA GLU A 177 -7.26 -9.82 -19.83
C GLU A 177 -7.19 -8.47 -19.12
N PHE A 178 -6.27 -8.32 -18.16
CA PHE A 178 -6.04 -7.06 -17.46
C PHE A 178 -5.69 -5.91 -18.40
N TYR A 179 -4.91 -6.16 -19.45
CA TYR A 179 -4.59 -5.13 -20.46
C TYR A 179 -5.84 -4.55 -21.10
N LYS A 180 -6.82 -5.40 -21.44
CA LYS A 180 -8.09 -4.96 -22.03
C LYS A 180 -8.85 -4.03 -21.08
N VAL A 181 -8.83 -4.37 -19.80
CA VAL A 181 -9.45 -3.53 -18.75
C VAL A 181 -8.71 -2.21 -18.59
N CYS A 182 -7.37 -2.20 -18.60
CA CYS A 182 -6.59 -0.97 -18.58
C CYS A 182 -6.89 -0.05 -19.77
N GLU A 183 -7.04 -0.60 -20.96
CA GLU A 183 -7.37 0.20 -22.15
C GLU A 183 -8.79 0.82 -22.05
N GLU A 184 -9.78 0.07 -21.52
CA GLU A 184 -11.12 0.62 -21.27
C GLU A 184 -11.08 1.74 -20.23
N VAL A 185 -10.38 1.55 -19.11
CA VAL A 185 -10.18 2.56 -18.06
C VAL A 185 -9.48 3.79 -18.59
N LYS A 186 -8.40 3.59 -19.35
CA LYS A 186 -7.64 4.68 -19.95
C LYS A 186 -8.50 5.55 -20.87
N LYS A 187 -9.34 4.94 -21.67
CA LYS A 187 -10.26 5.67 -22.54
C LYS A 187 -11.19 6.58 -21.76
N GLU A 188 -11.78 6.11 -20.65
CA GLU A 188 -12.66 6.91 -19.81
C GLU A 188 -11.89 8.05 -19.09
N LEU A 189 -10.67 7.78 -18.59
CA LEU A 189 -9.83 8.79 -17.95
C LEU A 189 -9.44 9.93 -18.92
N LEU A 190 -9.19 9.62 -20.18
CA LEU A 190 -8.81 10.60 -21.20
C LEU A 190 -9.94 11.56 -21.60
N GLU A 191 -11.19 11.27 -21.22
CA GLU A 191 -12.31 12.21 -21.36
C GLU A 191 -12.25 13.38 -20.36
N GLU A 192 -11.56 13.22 -19.23
CA GLU A 192 -11.39 14.22 -18.17
C GLU A 192 -10.27 15.23 -18.51
N LYS A 193 -10.53 16.12 -19.49
CA LYS A 193 -9.51 16.97 -20.11
C LYS A 193 -8.75 17.87 -19.13
N GLU A 194 -9.45 18.43 -18.14
CA GLU A 194 -8.84 19.31 -17.14
C GLU A 194 -7.86 18.52 -16.26
N PHE A 195 -8.26 17.35 -15.82
CA PHE A 195 -7.39 16.46 -15.05
C PHE A 195 -6.18 16.01 -15.87
N ILE A 196 -6.37 15.61 -17.13
CA ILE A 196 -5.26 15.23 -18.02
C ILE A 196 -4.28 16.39 -18.22
N ALA A 197 -4.76 17.62 -18.30
CA ALA A 197 -3.88 18.80 -18.37
C ALA A 197 -3.07 18.97 -17.06
N GLN A 198 -3.70 18.82 -15.90
CA GLN A 198 -3.04 18.82 -14.59
C GLN A 198 -1.99 17.70 -14.48
N TYR A 199 -2.37 16.48 -14.81
CA TYR A 199 -1.47 15.32 -14.84
C TYR A 199 -0.23 15.58 -15.71
N ASN A 200 -0.42 16.05 -16.93
CA ASN A 200 0.69 16.34 -17.85
C ASN A 200 1.60 17.47 -17.32
N ALA A 201 1.02 18.49 -16.67
CA ALA A 201 1.79 19.56 -16.04
C ALA A 201 2.65 19.01 -14.88
N TRP A 202 2.08 18.14 -14.05
CA TRP A 202 2.79 17.45 -12.96
C TRP A 202 3.91 16.55 -13.50
N MET A 203 3.65 15.74 -14.54
CA MET A 203 4.65 14.91 -15.20
C MET A 203 5.84 15.73 -15.69
N LYS A 204 5.57 16.86 -16.34
CA LYS A 204 6.61 17.77 -16.84
C LYS A 204 7.42 18.39 -15.70
N LEU A 205 6.76 18.79 -14.61
CA LEU A 205 7.41 19.40 -13.44
C LEU A 205 8.43 18.45 -12.81
N HIS A 206 8.09 17.16 -12.71
CA HIS A 206 8.93 16.13 -12.07
C HIS A 206 9.87 15.40 -13.04
N GLY A 207 9.82 15.74 -14.34
CA GLY A 207 10.65 15.10 -15.36
C GLY A 207 10.29 13.63 -15.60
N TYR A 208 9.00 13.29 -15.44
CA TYR A 208 8.47 11.97 -15.75
C TYR A 208 7.85 11.92 -17.15
N GLU A 209 7.68 10.71 -17.68
CA GLU A 209 7.03 10.45 -18.98
C GLU A 209 6.03 9.30 -18.87
N ASP A 210 4.78 9.55 -19.22
CA ASP A 210 3.73 8.53 -19.43
C ASP A 210 2.97 8.82 -20.73
N ALA A 211 3.69 8.73 -21.85
CA ALA A 211 3.21 9.17 -23.16
C ALA A 211 1.89 8.50 -23.62
N ASN A 212 1.62 7.29 -23.15
CA ASN A 212 0.41 6.52 -23.48
C ASN A 212 -0.57 6.43 -22.31
N TYR A 213 -0.32 7.12 -21.19
CA TYR A 213 -1.15 7.07 -19.98
C TYR A 213 -1.37 5.65 -19.42
N ASN A 214 -0.42 4.77 -19.65
CA ASN A 214 -0.51 3.38 -19.19
C ASN A 214 -0.36 3.31 -17.67
N LEU A 215 0.59 4.08 -17.14
CA LEU A 215 0.81 4.11 -15.70
C LEU A 215 -0.35 4.79 -14.98
N LEU A 216 -0.89 5.88 -15.54
CA LEU A 216 -2.08 6.56 -15.03
C LEU A 216 -3.28 5.59 -14.94
N ALA A 217 -3.56 4.85 -16.02
CA ALA A 217 -4.69 3.90 -16.05
C ALA A 217 -4.53 2.77 -15.01
N GLN A 218 -3.34 2.22 -14.90
CA GLN A 218 -3.03 1.19 -13.91
C GLN A 218 -3.05 1.75 -12.50
N ASP A 219 -2.59 2.98 -12.27
CA ASP A 219 -2.61 3.62 -10.98
C ASP A 219 -4.05 3.90 -10.52
N PHE A 220 -4.92 4.35 -11.40
CA PHE A 220 -6.35 4.44 -11.13
C PHE A 220 -6.94 3.10 -10.68
N ILE A 221 -6.63 2.00 -11.38
CA ILE A 221 -7.11 0.65 -11.01
C ILE A 221 -6.59 0.28 -9.61
N TYR A 222 -5.34 0.59 -9.32
CA TYR A 222 -4.74 0.37 -8.02
C TYR A 222 -5.42 1.20 -6.94
N ALA A 223 -5.63 2.48 -7.19
CA ALA A 223 -6.28 3.41 -6.28
C ALA A 223 -7.72 2.98 -5.96
N VAL A 224 -8.50 2.59 -6.95
CA VAL A 224 -9.85 2.06 -6.76
C VAL A 224 -9.84 0.80 -5.88
N ALA A 225 -8.89 -0.10 -6.11
CA ALA A 225 -8.80 -1.34 -5.35
C ALA A 225 -8.29 -1.16 -3.92
N ARG A 226 -7.52 -0.08 -3.64
CA ARG A 226 -6.82 0.10 -2.36
C ARG A 226 -7.29 1.28 -1.55
N TYR A 227 -7.54 2.42 -2.17
CA TYR A 227 -7.76 3.69 -1.49
C TYR A 227 -9.21 4.16 -1.54
N LEU A 228 -9.87 3.99 -2.70
CA LEU A 228 -11.19 4.57 -2.92
C LEU A 228 -12.34 3.68 -2.41
N ASN A 229 -12.08 2.65 -1.70
CA ASN A 229 -12.92 1.64 -1.03
C ASN A 229 -14.43 1.73 -1.36
N CYS A 230 -14.81 1.19 -2.52
CA CYS A 230 -16.04 1.55 -3.23
C CYS A 230 -17.35 1.00 -2.65
N ASP A 231 -17.33 0.18 -1.59
CA ASP A 231 -18.57 -0.14 -0.89
C ASP A 231 -19.19 1.12 -0.24
N ALA A 232 -18.37 2.13 0.07
CA ALA A 232 -18.83 3.45 0.47
C ALA A 232 -19.44 4.25 -0.69
N TYR A 233 -18.87 4.16 -1.91
CA TYR A 233 -19.37 4.90 -3.08
C TYR A 233 -20.63 4.30 -3.68
N THR A 234 -20.75 2.96 -3.72
CA THR A 234 -21.95 2.30 -4.26
C THR A 234 -23.16 2.37 -3.31
N LYS A 235 -22.95 2.60 -2.01
CA LYS A 235 -23.99 2.81 -1.01
C LYS A 235 -24.35 4.29 -0.80
N ALA A 236 -23.44 5.22 -1.10
CA ALA A 236 -23.64 6.65 -0.91
C ALA A 236 -24.67 7.25 -1.87
N ASP A 237 -24.85 6.71 -3.08
CA ASP A 237 -25.88 7.17 -4.02
C ASP A 237 -27.33 6.89 -3.58
N LYS A 238 -27.50 6.14 -2.48
CA LYS A 238 -28.83 5.79 -1.95
C LYS A 238 -29.11 6.24 -0.51
N LYS A 239 -28.17 6.91 0.14
CA LYS A 239 -28.39 7.45 1.49
C LYS A 239 -28.19 8.95 1.51
N LYS A 240 -29.17 9.67 2.08
CA LYS A 240 -29.07 11.08 2.47
C LYS A 240 -27.75 11.32 3.21
N PRO A 241 -27.15 12.54 3.15
CA PRO A 241 -25.96 12.86 3.90
C PRO A 241 -26.15 12.39 5.35
N ILE A 242 -25.25 11.51 5.78
CA ILE A 242 -25.28 11.03 7.16
C ILE A 242 -24.89 12.23 8.00
N ALA A 243 -25.82 12.72 8.79
CA ALA A 243 -25.51 13.69 9.84
C ALA A 243 -24.39 13.09 10.68
N ILE A 244 -23.37 13.91 10.99
CA ILE A 244 -22.32 13.53 11.94
C ILE A 244 -23.05 13.16 13.21
N ASN A 245 -23.12 11.87 13.53
CA ASN A 245 -23.62 11.44 14.81
C ASN A 245 -22.68 12.04 15.87
N GLU A 246 -23.24 12.59 16.93
CA GLU A 246 -22.42 13.06 18.05
C GLU A 246 -21.43 11.96 18.43
N PRO A 247 -20.13 12.28 18.55
CA PRO A 247 -19.13 11.28 18.86
C PRO A 247 -19.46 10.62 20.20
N LYS A 248 -19.39 9.29 20.23
CA LYS A 248 -19.58 8.54 21.46
C LYS A 248 -18.26 8.51 22.22
N GLU A 249 -18.24 8.98 23.46
CA GLU A 249 -17.11 8.80 24.37
C GLU A 249 -17.36 7.57 25.27
N ILE A 250 -16.32 6.73 25.42
CA ILE A 250 -16.33 5.54 26.27
C ILE A 250 -14.99 5.45 27.04
N GLN A 251 -15.01 4.71 28.17
CA GLN A 251 -13.80 4.48 28.96
C GLN A 251 -13.05 3.24 28.45
N ALA A 252 -11.73 3.31 28.32
CA ALA A 252 -10.90 2.16 27.91
C ALA A 252 -11.09 0.95 28.85
N SER A 253 -11.34 1.20 30.13
CA SER A 253 -11.61 0.15 31.14
C SER A 253 -12.86 -0.71 30.85
N GLU A 254 -13.79 -0.22 30.04
CA GLU A 254 -14.98 -1.00 29.59
C GLU A 254 -14.58 -2.22 28.73
N PHE A 255 -13.41 -2.16 28.09
CA PHE A 255 -12.90 -3.26 27.28
C PHE A 255 -12.18 -4.36 28.06
N ARG A 256 -11.78 -4.14 29.31
CA ARG A 256 -11.03 -5.12 30.13
C ARG A 256 -11.72 -6.48 30.28
N ASN A 257 -13.04 -6.51 30.24
CA ASN A 257 -13.85 -7.71 30.47
C ASN A 257 -14.45 -8.31 29.19
N MET A 258 -14.10 -7.77 28.02
CA MET A 258 -14.55 -8.35 26.76
C MET A 258 -13.64 -9.52 26.39
N GLU A 259 -14.09 -10.77 26.64
CA GLU A 259 -13.39 -11.95 26.13
C GLU A 259 -13.24 -11.84 24.61
N SER A 260 -11.99 -11.75 24.15
CA SER A 260 -11.69 -11.83 22.71
C SER A 260 -12.00 -13.28 22.28
N LYS A 261 -13.04 -13.48 21.51
CA LYS A 261 -13.27 -14.72 20.74
C LYS A 261 -12.26 -14.81 19.57
N ALA A 262 -10.99 -14.56 19.83
CA ALA A 262 -9.93 -14.82 18.88
C ALA A 262 -9.50 -16.27 19.09
N SER A 263 -9.70 -17.10 18.08
CA SER A 263 -9.18 -18.47 18.06
C SER A 263 -7.66 -18.43 18.24
N ASP A 264 -7.13 -19.16 19.20
CA ASP A 264 -5.69 -19.38 19.42
C ASP A 264 -5.04 -20.26 18.33
N GLU A 265 -5.68 -20.42 17.19
CA GLU A 265 -5.11 -21.13 16.06
C GLU A 265 -4.08 -20.25 15.36
N PHE A 266 -2.83 -20.70 15.37
CA PHE A 266 -1.75 -20.26 14.51
C PHE A 266 -2.12 -20.50 13.04
N LYS A 267 -3.02 -19.69 12.49
CA LYS A 267 -3.24 -19.63 11.04
C LYS A 267 -2.18 -18.69 10.47
N GLY A 268 -1.12 -19.30 9.91
CA GLY A 268 -0.12 -18.54 9.16
C GLY A 268 -0.80 -17.69 8.11
N VAL A 269 -0.83 -16.37 8.31
CA VAL A 269 -1.34 -15.42 7.34
C VAL A 269 -0.28 -15.28 6.25
N LYS A 270 -0.47 -16.01 5.15
CA LYS A 270 0.39 -15.87 3.96
C LYS A 270 0.27 -14.45 3.40
N GLY A 271 1.39 -13.74 3.37
CA GLY A 271 1.57 -12.56 2.50
C GLY A 271 1.01 -11.24 3.01
N VAL A 272 1.17 -10.92 4.28
CA VAL A 272 0.97 -9.54 4.77
C VAL A 272 2.29 -8.77 4.61
N ASP A 273 2.35 -7.91 3.61
CA ASP A 273 3.43 -6.93 3.47
C ASP A 273 3.19 -5.81 4.50
N TYR A 274 3.86 -5.94 5.65
CA TYR A 274 3.70 -4.99 6.76
C TYR A 274 4.22 -3.60 6.40
N THR A 275 5.26 -3.47 5.57
CA THR A 275 5.88 -2.19 5.21
C THR A 275 4.95 -1.35 4.33
N LYS A 276 4.29 -1.97 3.33
CA LYS A 276 3.29 -1.28 2.49
C LYS A 276 1.98 -1.00 3.22
N LYS A 277 1.65 -1.84 4.21
CA LYS A 277 0.54 -1.55 5.12
C LYS A 277 0.83 -0.32 5.98
N ASP A 278 2.06 -0.19 6.45
CA ASP A 278 2.47 0.93 7.30
C ASP A 278 2.48 2.26 6.52
N GLU A 279 2.95 2.30 5.28
CA GLU A 279 2.90 3.51 4.44
C GLU A 279 1.47 3.92 4.08
N LEU A 280 0.61 2.95 3.73
CA LEU A 280 -0.81 3.19 3.48
C LEU A 280 -1.52 3.71 4.74
N TYR A 281 -1.21 3.12 5.90
CA TYR A 281 -1.79 3.55 7.16
C TYR A 281 -1.28 4.92 7.58
N ARG A 282 -0.03 5.28 7.29
CA ARG A 282 0.52 6.62 7.55
C ARG A 282 -0.25 7.71 6.80
N GLY A 283 -0.52 7.54 5.52
CA GLY A 283 -1.23 8.54 4.73
C GLY A 283 -2.69 8.73 5.17
N ILE A 284 -3.43 7.63 5.40
CA ILE A 284 -4.79 7.69 5.97
C ILE A 284 -4.73 8.22 7.42
N GLY A 285 -3.68 7.88 8.16
CA GLY A 285 -3.40 8.39 9.50
C GLY A 285 -3.32 9.91 9.51
N LEU A 286 -2.43 10.49 8.72
CA LEU A 286 -2.22 11.94 8.64
C LEU A 286 -3.50 12.70 8.28
N LEU A 287 -4.28 12.21 7.31
CA LEU A 287 -5.57 12.80 6.95
C LEU A 287 -6.60 12.72 8.08
N GLY A 288 -6.58 11.62 8.83
CA GLY A 288 -7.40 11.48 10.03
C GLY A 288 -6.98 12.43 11.15
N GLU A 289 -5.67 12.62 11.33
CA GLU A 289 -5.13 13.60 12.28
C GLU A 289 -5.55 15.03 11.91
N GLU A 290 -5.44 15.44 10.64
CA GLU A 290 -5.93 16.74 10.16
C GLU A 290 -7.43 16.92 10.38
N TRP A 291 -8.21 15.86 10.15
CA TRP A 291 -9.64 15.86 10.42
C TRP A 291 -9.94 16.03 11.92
N VAL A 292 -9.20 15.32 12.78
CA VAL A 292 -9.32 15.43 14.25
C VAL A 292 -8.89 16.83 14.74
N ILE A 293 -7.84 17.42 14.18
CA ILE A 293 -7.45 18.81 14.49
C ILE A 293 -8.60 19.77 14.18
N THR A 294 -9.28 19.59 13.04
CA THR A 294 -10.45 20.41 12.67
C THR A 294 -11.57 20.19 13.67
N TYR A 295 -11.87 18.95 14.02
CA TYR A 295 -12.87 18.58 15.01
C TYR A 295 -12.58 19.22 16.39
N GLU A 296 -11.33 19.12 16.89
CA GLU A 296 -10.94 19.70 18.18
C GLU A 296 -11.03 21.22 18.18
N LYS A 297 -10.62 21.89 17.10
CA LYS A 297 -10.81 23.34 16.96
C LYS A 297 -12.29 23.74 17.02
N GLU A 298 -13.18 22.99 16.38
CA GLU A 298 -14.63 23.24 16.45
C GLU A 298 -15.20 22.95 17.84
N ARG A 299 -14.73 21.90 18.52
CA ARG A 299 -15.10 21.56 19.89
C ARG A 299 -14.76 22.71 20.84
N LEU A 300 -13.50 23.17 20.82
CA LEU A 300 -13.04 24.27 21.68
C LEU A 300 -13.77 25.58 21.36
N ALA A 301 -14.00 25.88 20.10
CA ALA A 301 -14.76 27.07 19.69
C ALA A 301 -16.21 27.04 20.21
N LYS A 302 -16.89 25.90 20.18
CA LYS A 302 -18.24 25.74 20.76
C LYS A 302 -18.27 25.95 22.27
N LEU A 303 -17.17 25.61 22.96
CA LEU A 303 -17.01 25.81 24.40
C LEU A 303 -16.53 27.23 24.76
N GLY A 304 -16.20 28.06 23.77
CA GLY A 304 -15.62 29.37 24.00
C GLY A 304 -14.19 29.34 24.54
N VAL A 305 -13.50 28.21 24.39
CA VAL A 305 -12.11 28.02 24.84
C VAL A 305 -11.15 28.44 23.73
N SER A 306 -10.26 29.39 24.06
CA SER A 306 -9.20 29.83 23.13
C SER A 306 -7.90 29.08 23.45
N HIS A 307 -7.61 28.01 22.71
CA HIS A 307 -6.38 27.25 22.83
C HIS A 307 -5.86 26.80 21.47
N LYS A 308 -4.53 26.73 21.32
CA LYS A 308 -3.90 26.20 20.08
C LYS A 308 -3.93 24.67 20.13
N VAL A 309 -4.60 24.03 19.20
CA VAL A 309 -4.46 22.59 18.96
C VAL A 309 -3.16 22.35 18.22
N ILE A 310 -2.28 21.52 18.75
CA ILE A 310 -0.92 21.26 18.23
C ILE A 310 -0.92 19.91 17.52
N HIS A 311 -0.40 19.88 16.30
CA HIS A 311 -0.14 18.64 15.56
C HIS A 311 1.24 18.11 15.94
N THR A 312 1.32 17.40 17.05
CA THR A 312 2.58 17.00 17.70
C THR A 312 3.43 16.09 16.83
N SER A 313 2.81 15.09 16.16
CA SER A 313 3.49 14.16 15.26
C SER A 313 4.22 14.89 14.12
N VAL A 314 3.67 16.01 13.64
CA VAL A 314 4.25 16.81 12.55
C VAL A 314 5.18 17.91 13.05
N GLU A 315 4.78 18.66 14.11
CA GLU A 315 5.55 19.79 14.62
C GLU A 315 6.78 19.36 15.45
N GLU A 316 6.71 18.21 16.14
CA GLU A 316 7.72 17.77 17.12
C GLU A 316 8.27 16.34 16.86
N GLY A 317 7.65 15.58 15.93
CA GLY A 317 8.08 14.24 15.49
C GLY A 317 7.40 13.08 16.22
N ASP A 318 7.45 11.89 15.59
CA ASP A 318 6.70 10.66 15.95
C ASP A 318 7.13 9.97 17.27
N GLY A 319 7.83 10.61 18.17
CA GLY A 319 8.41 9.96 19.36
C GLY A 319 7.72 10.22 20.67
N LYS A 320 6.70 11.09 20.74
CA LYS A 320 6.10 11.54 21.99
C LYS A 320 5.02 10.62 22.56
N GLY A 321 4.49 9.69 21.77
CA GLY A 321 3.47 8.74 22.21
C GLY A 321 2.04 9.23 22.08
N TYR A 322 1.81 10.32 21.32
CA TYR A 322 0.51 10.83 20.89
C TYR A 322 0.67 11.74 19.67
N ASP A 323 -0.39 11.90 18.89
CA ASP A 323 -0.38 12.62 17.61
C ASP A 323 -0.75 14.10 17.76
N ILE A 324 -1.70 14.40 18.65
CA ILE A 324 -2.27 15.74 18.80
C ILE A 324 -2.34 16.14 20.29
N GLU A 325 -1.96 17.38 20.58
CA GLU A 325 -2.19 17.99 21.87
C GLU A 325 -3.32 19.02 21.78
N SER A 326 -4.32 18.86 22.64
CA SER A 326 -5.44 19.76 22.84
C SER A 326 -5.65 20.03 24.32
N VAL A 327 -6.77 20.59 24.72
CA VAL A 327 -7.13 20.77 26.13
C VAL A 327 -8.53 20.24 26.43
N GLU A 328 -8.78 19.92 27.69
CA GLU A 328 -10.08 19.58 28.22
C GLU A 328 -11.03 20.79 28.17
N ASP A 329 -12.28 20.58 28.57
CA ASP A 329 -13.33 21.62 28.56
C ASP A 329 -13.02 22.79 29.53
N ASP A 330 -12.11 22.58 30.47
CA ASP A 330 -11.63 23.63 31.38
C ASP A 330 -10.65 24.61 30.71
N GLY A 331 -10.19 24.32 29.49
CA GLY A 331 -9.26 25.14 28.72
C GLY A 331 -7.82 25.14 29.22
N VAL A 332 -7.48 24.32 30.21
CA VAL A 332 -6.16 24.28 30.88
C VAL A 332 -5.56 22.89 30.94
N THR A 333 -6.35 21.86 31.27
CA THR A 333 -5.87 20.49 31.41
C THR A 333 -5.52 19.93 30.03
N PRO A 334 -4.29 19.44 29.82
CA PRO A 334 -3.89 18.87 28.53
C PRO A 334 -4.77 17.66 28.15
N ARG A 335 -5.09 17.53 26.86
CA ARG A 335 -5.74 16.37 26.24
C ARG A 335 -4.78 15.80 25.22
N TYR A 336 -4.21 14.62 25.50
CA TYR A 336 -3.29 13.90 24.61
C TYR A 336 -4.06 12.92 23.76
N ILE A 337 -4.00 13.09 22.45
CA ILE A 337 -4.86 12.38 21.51
C ILE A 337 -3.98 11.54 20.58
N GLU A 338 -4.20 10.25 20.60
CA GLU A 338 -3.71 9.30 19.60
C GLU A 338 -4.81 9.05 18.57
N VAL A 339 -4.50 9.20 17.30
CA VAL A 339 -5.47 9.08 16.21
C VAL A 339 -5.31 7.76 15.48
N LYS A 340 -6.36 6.95 15.46
CA LYS A 340 -6.37 5.67 14.73
C LYS A 340 -7.46 5.69 13.66
N THR A 341 -7.06 5.95 12.42
CA THR A 341 -7.96 6.14 11.28
C THR A 341 -8.15 4.88 10.46
N THR A 342 -9.35 4.65 9.95
CA THR A 342 -9.66 3.58 9.01
C THR A 342 -10.80 3.97 8.07
N THR A 343 -10.72 3.52 6.82
CA THR A 343 -11.83 3.59 5.86
C THR A 343 -12.89 2.50 6.09
N GLY A 344 -12.59 1.51 6.94
CA GLY A 344 -13.53 0.47 7.36
C GLY A 344 -14.31 0.85 8.61
N GLY A 345 -15.15 -0.09 9.09
CA GLY A 345 -15.96 0.11 10.29
C GLY A 345 -15.14 0.20 11.59
N VAL A 346 -15.81 0.60 12.68
CA VAL A 346 -15.20 0.83 14.01
C VAL A 346 -14.42 -0.38 14.56
N SER A 347 -14.85 -1.59 14.26
CA SER A 347 -14.23 -2.86 14.72
C SER A 347 -12.97 -3.25 13.93
N HIS A 348 -12.56 -2.49 12.92
CA HIS A 348 -11.34 -2.79 12.18
C HIS A 348 -10.12 -2.69 13.11
N PRO A 349 -9.23 -3.71 13.18
CA PRO A 349 -8.08 -3.69 14.07
C PRO A 349 -7.16 -2.50 13.83
N PHE A 350 -6.55 -1.98 14.90
CA PHE A 350 -5.50 -0.99 14.82
C PHE A 350 -4.29 -1.42 15.67
N TYR A 351 -3.15 -0.78 15.42
CA TYR A 351 -1.89 -1.08 16.07
C TYR A 351 -1.43 0.13 16.88
N TYR A 352 -0.68 -0.13 17.93
CA TYR A 352 -0.01 0.90 18.71
C TYR A 352 1.42 0.44 19.09
N THR A 353 2.29 1.41 19.32
CA THR A 353 3.69 1.21 19.68
C THR A 353 3.88 1.10 21.21
N ASP A 354 5.06 0.64 21.63
CA ASP A 354 5.44 0.62 23.04
C ASP A 354 5.51 2.04 23.64
N THR A 355 5.91 3.04 22.84
CA THR A 355 5.95 4.44 23.25
C THR A 355 4.55 4.99 23.56
N GLU A 356 3.59 4.78 22.65
CA GLU A 356 2.17 5.12 22.84
C GLU A 356 1.58 4.41 24.05
N LEU A 357 1.88 3.11 24.22
CA LEU A 357 1.42 2.33 25.38
C LEU A 357 1.90 2.96 26.69
N ARG A 358 3.20 3.17 26.84
CA ARG A 358 3.80 3.74 28.06
C ARG A 358 3.29 5.14 28.36
N TYR A 359 3.18 5.97 27.32
CA TYR A 359 2.66 7.33 27.50
C TYR A 359 1.21 7.29 27.98
N SER A 360 0.38 6.43 27.39
CA SER A 360 -1.02 6.25 27.82
C SER A 360 -1.17 5.73 29.25
N GLU A 361 -0.24 4.89 29.74
CA GLU A 361 -0.24 4.43 31.14
C GLU A 361 0.07 5.57 32.11
N LEU A 362 1.05 6.43 31.76
CA LEU A 362 1.44 7.58 32.59
C LEU A 362 0.38 8.68 32.63
N HIS A 363 -0.38 8.84 31.57
CA HIS A 363 -1.35 9.93 31.38
C HIS A 363 -2.78 9.45 31.23
N SER A 364 -3.15 8.31 31.79
CA SER A 364 -4.45 7.66 31.57
C SER A 364 -5.68 8.54 31.92
N GLY A 365 -5.51 9.54 32.77
CA GLY A 365 -6.57 10.51 33.11
C GLY A 365 -6.94 11.49 32.00
N ASN A 366 -6.01 11.77 31.08
CA ASN A 366 -6.15 12.74 30.01
C ASN A 366 -5.57 12.26 28.66
N TYR A 367 -5.44 10.94 28.51
CA TYR A 367 -5.08 10.29 27.25
C TYR A 367 -6.31 9.75 26.54
N TYR A 368 -6.36 9.94 25.24
CA TYR A 368 -7.50 9.59 24.41
C TYR A 368 -7.06 8.90 23.12
N VAL A 369 -7.76 7.83 22.73
CA VAL A 369 -7.71 7.29 21.38
C VAL A 369 -8.91 7.79 20.59
N TYR A 370 -8.65 8.56 19.56
CA TYR A 370 -9.68 9.01 18.62
C TYR A 370 -9.74 8.00 17.46
N ARG A 371 -10.72 7.09 17.54
CA ARG A 371 -10.96 6.12 16.49
C ARG A 371 -11.82 6.75 15.40
N VAL A 372 -11.16 7.19 14.34
CA VAL A 372 -11.81 7.71 13.12
C VAL A 372 -12.10 6.53 12.21
N TYR A 373 -13.36 6.30 11.86
CA TYR A 373 -13.80 5.15 11.07
C TYR A 373 -14.83 5.54 10.02
N ASP A 374 -15.04 4.66 9.02
CA ASP A 374 -15.79 4.98 7.81
C ASP A 374 -15.32 6.30 7.17
N PHE A 375 -14.00 6.54 7.24
CA PHE A 375 -13.38 7.78 6.79
C PHE A 375 -13.47 7.92 5.27
N ILE A 376 -14.05 9.02 4.79
CA ILE A 376 -14.21 9.37 3.37
C ILE A 376 -13.53 10.72 3.13
N ASN A 377 -12.28 10.68 2.68
CA ASN A 377 -11.49 11.90 2.49
C ASN A 377 -12.14 12.89 1.51
N ALA A 378 -12.61 12.42 0.35
CA ALA A 378 -13.26 13.27 -0.67
C ALA A 378 -14.45 14.09 -0.15
N LYS A 379 -15.09 13.64 0.94
CA LYS A 379 -16.22 14.34 1.57
C LYS A 379 -15.84 14.98 2.90
N LYS A 380 -14.59 14.83 3.35
CA LYS A 380 -14.15 15.20 4.71
C LYS A 380 -15.10 14.68 5.81
N GLN A 381 -15.65 13.48 5.61
CA GLN A 381 -16.63 12.85 6.48
C GLN A 381 -16.03 11.65 7.17
N ALA A 382 -16.27 11.52 8.45
CA ALA A 382 -15.91 10.37 9.25
C ALA A 382 -16.90 10.19 10.40
N ASN A 383 -16.91 8.99 10.97
CA ASN A 383 -17.47 8.74 12.29
C ASN A 383 -16.32 8.75 13.30
N LEU A 384 -16.59 9.19 14.51
CA LEU A 384 -15.62 9.28 15.59
C LEU A 384 -16.11 8.51 16.81
N LEU A 385 -15.24 7.61 17.32
CA LEU A 385 -15.36 7.02 18.64
C LEU A 385 -14.19 7.52 19.48
N ILE A 386 -14.47 8.14 20.61
CA ILE A 386 -13.49 8.65 21.55
C ILE A 386 -13.33 7.62 22.68
N ILE A 387 -12.13 7.14 22.93
CA ILE A 387 -11.81 6.18 23.98
C ILE A 387 -10.87 6.86 24.96
N LYS A 388 -11.31 7.11 26.17
CA LYS A 388 -10.51 7.73 27.25
C LYS A 388 -9.85 6.66 28.12
N GLY A 389 -8.57 6.79 28.36
CA GLY A 389 -7.82 5.91 29.27
C GLY A 389 -6.59 5.28 28.63
N SER A 390 -5.97 4.32 29.33
CA SER A 390 -4.76 3.65 28.88
C SER A 390 -5.02 2.64 27.76
N LEU A 391 -4.14 2.60 26.77
CA LEU A 391 -4.11 1.55 25.71
C LEU A 391 -3.98 0.15 26.30
N LYS A 392 -3.40 -0.02 27.48
CA LYS A 392 -3.32 -1.31 28.18
C LYS A 392 -4.70 -1.91 28.43
N ASP A 393 -5.70 -1.09 28.65
CA ASP A 393 -7.06 -1.52 28.96
C ASP A 393 -7.81 -2.07 27.74
N LEU A 394 -7.27 -1.87 26.54
CA LEU A 394 -7.86 -2.35 25.29
C LEU A 394 -7.51 -3.81 24.93
N ASN A 395 -6.84 -4.55 25.83
CA ASN A 395 -6.47 -5.97 25.64
C ASN A 395 -5.67 -6.24 24.34
N GLY A 396 -4.76 -5.35 23.97
CA GLY A 396 -3.88 -5.52 22.82
C GLY A 396 -3.00 -6.78 22.96
N LYS A 397 -2.78 -7.50 21.85
CA LYS A 397 -1.85 -8.65 21.79
C LYS A 397 -0.56 -8.22 21.11
N PRO A 398 0.63 -8.55 21.66
CA PRO A 398 1.91 -8.29 20.99
C PRO A 398 1.98 -9.04 19.65
N ILE A 399 2.40 -8.36 18.58
CA ILE A 399 2.55 -8.93 17.24
C ILE A 399 3.98 -8.92 16.72
N SER A 400 4.86 -8.13 17.33
CA SER A 400 6.28 -8.07 16.99
C SER A 400 7.12 -7.67 18.19
N TYR A 401 8.39 -8.11 18.18
CA TYR A 401 9.39 -7.75 19.18
C TYR A 401 10.67 -7.30 18.47
N LYS A 402 11.25 -6.16 18.89
CA LYS A 402 12.57 -5.72 18.45
C LYS A 402 13.60 -6.24 19.46
N VAL A 403 14.53 -7.06 19.00
CA VAL A 403 15.66 -7.54 19.81
C VAL A 403 16.92 -6.84 19.34
N SER A 404 17.66 -6.21 20.27
CA SER A 404 19.01 -5.70 20.03
C SER A 404 19.96 -6.52 20.88
N LEU A 405 20.93 -7.20 20.23
CA LEU A 405 22.02 -7.84 20.96
C LEU A 405 22.97 -6.74 21.42
N CYS A 406 23.12 -6.60 22.74
CA CYS A 406 24.14 -5.73 23.29
C CYS A 406 25.52 -6.32 22.95
N ASN A 407 26.48 -5.47 22.55
CA ASN A 407 27.88 -5.83 22.37
C ASN A 407 28.52 -6.17 23.75
N GLN A 408 28.16 -7.32 24.31
CA GLN A 408 29.06 -8.04 25.20
C GLN A 408 29.81 -9.01 24.30
N GLU A 409 31.13 -9.00 24.42
CA GLU A 409 32.05 -9.87 23.69
C GLU A 409 31.49 -11.31 23.68
N ILE A 410 30.88 -11.67 22.56
CA ILE A 410 30.56 -13.06 22.29
C ILE A 410 31.86 -13.62 21.73
N GLU A 411 32.66 -14.27 22.58
CA GLU A 411 33.72 -15.16 22.12
C GLU A 411 33.08 -16.25 21.25
N ILE A 412 33.36 -16.20 19.95
CA ILE A 412 32.99 -17.21 18.95
C ILE A 412 34.16 -18.17 18.81
#